data_a10217b22407631f7bd4b0961ed1691e
#
_entry.id   a10217b22407631f7bd4b0961ed1691e
#
_cell.length_a   1.000
_cell.length_b   1.000
_cell.length_c   1.000
_cell.angle_alpha   90.00
_cell.angle_beta   90.00
_cell.angle_gamma   90.00
#
_symmetry.space_group_name_H-M   'P 1'
#
loop_
_entity.id
_entity.type
_entity.pdbx_description
1 polymer ?
#
loop_
_entity_poly.entity_id
_entity_poly.type
_entity_poly.pdbx_seq_one_letter_code
_entity_poly.pdbx_strand_id
1 'polypeptide(L)'
;MNFCTRAPGAAKEKGMNEIIGPIGFSDLDKQGLVIEGFEEEDMYITPYNYPYYATHFERLGMTKKVDWMEFQITIPDKMVERLDRIADMAIKRYGYKVLRFNKISEIKPHIIPALQIMNEAFEKLFGVVWLSEKQLLDLSKLIMLVGNPDYVSVVTD
;
A
#
# COMPACT_ATOMS: atom_id res chain seq x y z
N MET A 1 6.64 -7.60 28.73
CA MET A 1 5.58 -8.60 28.50
C MET A 1 5.77 -9.14 27.09
N ASN A 2 6.19 -10.41 26.94
CA ASN A 2 6.58 -10.95 25.64
C ASN A 2 5.35 -11.15 24.74
N PHE A 3 5.08 -10.19 23.89
CA PHE A 3 3.98 -10.23 22.91
C PHE A 3 4.09 -11.46 21.98
N CYS A 4 5.31 -11.85 21.64
CA CYS A 4 5.60 -12.96 20.74
C CYS A 4 5.32 -14.36 21.30
N THR A 5 5.27 -14.56 22.61
CA THR A 5 4.99 -15.89 23.21
C THR A 5 3.50 -16.16 23.42
N ARG A 6 2.65 -15.13 23.41
CA ARG A 6 1.19 -15.29 23.52
C ARG A 6 0.49 -15.51 22.18
N ALA A 7 0.96 -14.86 21.11
CA ALA A 7 0.32 -14.95 19.80
C ALA A 7 0.26 -16.38 19.24
N PRO A 8 1.36 -17.20 19.26
CA PRO A 8 1.30 -18.58 18.78
C PRO A 8 0.34 -19.45 19.57
N GLY A 9 0.25 -19.27 20.90
CA GLY A 9 -0.69 -20.00 21.75
C GLY A 9 -2.14 -19.69 21.40
N ALA A 10 -2.51 -18.41 21.35
CA ALA A 10 -3.86 -17.97 21.01
C ALA A 10 -4.28 -18.35 19.58
N ALA A 11 -3.37 -18.34 18.63
CA ALA A 11 -3.64 -18.79 17.26
C ALA A 11 -3.92 -20.30 17.22
N LYS A 12 -3.14 -21.10 17.93
CA LYS A 12 -3.33 -22.54 18.02
C LYS A 12 -4.67 -22.91 18.69
N GLU A 13 -5.05 -22.21 19.75
CA GLU A 13 -6.35 -22.38 20.43
C GLU A 13 -7.52 -22.09 19.48
N LYS A 14 -7.34 -21.21 18.51
CA LYS A 14 -8.32 -20.88 17.46
C LYS A 14 -8.22 -21.77 16.21
N GLY A 15 -7.39 -22.84 16.25
CA GLY A 15 -7.21 -23.76 15.14
C GLY A 15 -6.44 -23.18 13.94
N MET A 16 -5.68 -22.11 14.14
CA MET A 16 -4.85 -21.51 13.09
C MET A 16 -3.56 -22.28 12.92
N ASN A 17 -3.11 -22.44 11.68
CA ASN A 17 -1.92 -23.22 11.34
C ASN A 17 -0.68 -22.34 11.07
N GLU A 18 -0.87 -21.06 10.83
CA GLU A 18 0.21 -20.12 10.48
C GLU A 18 -0.05 -18.76 11.12
N ILE A 19 1.03 -18.07 11.47
CA ILE A 19 1.03 -16.66 11.87
C ILE A 19 1.96 -15.94 10.93
N ILE A 20 1.48 -14.89 10.30
CA ILE A 20 2.26 -14.02 9.41
C ILE A 20 2.37 -12.65 10.05
N GLY A 21 3.58 -12.09 10.05
CA GLY A 21 3.84 -10.75 10.59
C GLY A 21 5.32 -10.37 10.51
N PRO A 22 5.64 -9.09 10.79
CA PRO A 22 4.74 -8.02 11.19
C PRO A 22 3.91 -7.49 10.01
N ILE A 23 2.61 -7.52 10.16
CA ILE A 23 1.67 -7.05 9.14
C ILE A 23 0.43 -6.46 9.84
N GLY A 24 -0.15 -5.40 9.25
CA GLY A 24 -1.40 -4.82 9.70
C GLY A 24 -2.62 -5.62 9.25
N PHE A 25 -3.78 -5.00 9.27
CA PHE A 25 -5.00 -5.61 8.76
C PHE A 25 -4.97 -5.78 7.25
N SER A 26 -4.38 -4.79 6.54
CA SER A 26 -4.21 -4.81 5.09
C SER A 26 -2.87 -4.20 4.71
N ASP A 27 -2.54 -4.24 3.42
CA ASP A 27 -1.38 -3.59 2.82
C ASP A 27 -1.37 -2.05 2.91
N LEU A 28 -2.48 -1.45 3.34
CA LEU A 28 -2.58 -0.02 3.64
C LEU A 28 -2.06 0.34 5.04
N ASP A 29 -1.83 -0.65 5.89
CA ASP A 29 -1.26 -0.47 7.22
C ASP A 29 0.26 -0.59 7.18
N LYS A 30 0.90 -0.07 8.22
CA LYS A 30 2.34 -0.27 8.41
C LYS A 30 2.67 -1.75 8.55
N GLN A 31 3.62 -2.22 7.76
CA GLN A 31 3.98 -3.63 7.72
C GLN A 31 5.44 -3.83 7.33
N GLY A 32 5.89 -5.09 7.47
CA GLY A 32 7.23 -5.47 7.12
C GLY A 32 8.24 -5.27 8.23
N LEU A 33 9.46 -5.65 7.92
CA LEU A 33 10.62 -5.55 8.78
C LEU A 33 11.79 -5.13 7.90
N VAL A 34 12.39 -4.00 8.19
CA VAL A 34 13.61 -3.55 7.50
C VAL A 34 14.72 -4.54 7.81
N ILE A 35 15.35 -5.09 6.78
CA ILE A 35 16.46 -6.04 6.89
C ILE A 35 17.73 -5.53 6.20
N GLU A 36 17.60 -4.58 5.29
CA GLU A 36 18.69 -3.91 4.56
C GLU A 36 18.35 -2.43 4.39
N GLY A 37 19.34 -1.56 4.20
CA GLY A 37 19.15 -0.12 3.97
C GLY A 37 18.75 0.66 5.23
N PHE A 38 19.28 0.29 6.39
CA PHE A 38 18.98 0.96 7.66
C PHE A 38 19.43 2.44 7.73
N GLU A 39 20.27 2.86 6.81
CA GLU A 39 20.77 4.22 6.65
C GLU A 39 19.93 5.07 5.69
N GLU A 40 19.02 4.44 4.97
CA GLU A 40 18.15 5.10 4.01
C GLU A 40 16.89 5.66 4.68
N GLU A 41 16.22 6.59 4.01
CA GLU A 41 14.93 7.12 4.49
C GLU A 41 13.83 6.08 4.29
N ASP A 42 13.11 5.80 5.37
CA ASP A 42 11.98 4.87 5.34
C ASP A 42 10.80 5.42 4.52
N MET A 43 10.13 4.56 3.80
CA MET A 43 8.82 4.88 3.25
C MET A 43 7.76 5.01 4.34
N TYR A 44 6.72 5.79 4.07
CA TYR A 44 5.61 6.01 5.01
C TYR A 44 4.97 4.71 5.55
N ILE A 45 4.92 3.67 4.74
CA ILE A 45 4.28 2.39 5.07
C ILE A 45 5.23 1.48 5.85
N THR A 46 6.54 1.58 5.64
CA THR A 46 7.54 0.72 6.27
C THR A 46 7.96 1.31 7.63
N PRO A 47 7.71 0.63 8.76
CA PRO A 47 8.18 1.12 10.04
C PRO A 47 9.67 0.84 10.20
N TYR A 48 10.44 1.84 10.62
CA TYR A 48 11.83 1.63 11.01
C TYR A 48 11.93 0.63 12.18
N ASN A 49 12.91 -0.22 12.11
CA ASN A 49 13.28 -1.13 13.21
C ASN A 49 14.80 -1.28 13.29
N TYR A 50 15.29 -1.72 14.45
CA TYR A 50 16.71 -2.02 14.62
C TYR A 50 17.08 -3.37 14.00
N PRO A 51 18.34 -3.54 13.52
CA PRO A 51 18.81 -4.78 12.85
C PRO A 51 18.59 -6.06 13.67
N TYR A 52 18.62 -5.99 14.99
CA TYR A 52 18.44 -7.16 15.87
C TYR A 52 17.03 -7.76 15.82
N TYR A 53 16.03 -7.06 15.28
CA TYR A 53 14.66 -7.58 15.22
C TYR A 53 14.55 -8.84 14.36
N ALA A 54 15.23 -8.89 13.22
CA ALA A 54 15.28 -10.08 12.37
C ALA A 54 15.78 -11.30 13.15
N THR A 55 16.87 -11.15 13.89
CA THR A 55 17.43 -12.22 14.74
C THR A 55 16.45 -12.68 15.82
N HIS A 56 15.63 -11.77 16.38
CA HIS A 56 14.60 -12.17 17.35
C HIS A 56 13.48 -12.99 16.71
N PHE A 57 13.03 -12.62 15.50
CA PHE A 57 12.03 -13.41 14.77
C PHE A 57 12.56 -14.80 14.43
N GLU A 58 13.81 -14.92 13.96
CA GLU A 58 14.45 -16.21 13.69
C GLU A 58 14.55 -17.08 14.96
N ARG A 59 14.96 -16.51 16.09
CA ARG A 59 15.01 -17.23 17.39
C ARG A 59 13.64 -17.71 17.87
N LEU A 60 12.56 -17.06 17.46
CA LEU A 60 11.19 -17.48 17.71
C LEU A 60 10.71 -18.56 16.73
N GLY A 61 11.57 -19.01 15.82
CA GLY A 61 11.26 -20.03 14.82
C GLY A 61 10.46 -19.49 13.63
N MET A 62 10.39 -18.16 13.45
CA MET A 62 9.77 -17.57 12.28
C MET A 62 10.73 -17.61 11.09
N THR A 63 10.19 -17.83 9.91
CA THR A 63 10.92 -17.87 8.66
C THR A 63 10.43 -16.78 7.72
N LYS A 64 11.31 -16.29 6.87
CA LYS A 64 10.97 -15.29 5.87
C LYS A 64 9.90 -15.80 4.90
N LYS A 65 8.85 -15.03 4.69
CA LYS A 65 7.72 -15.37 3.82
C LYS A 65 7.82 -14.69 2.46
N VAL A 66 8.13 -13.39 2.43
CA VAL A 66 8.20 -12.55 1.24
C VAL A 66 9.16 -11.41 1.48
N ASP A 67 9.77 -10.90 0.42
CA ASP A 67 10.52 -9.64 0.42
C ASP A 67 9.74 -8.57 -0.34
N TRP A 68 9.74 -7.36 0.21
CA TRP A 68 9.39 -6.15 -0.51
C TRP A 68 10.66 -5.34 -0.76
N MET A 69 10.81 -4.85 -1.98
CA MET A 69 11.93 -4.00 -2.35
C MET A 69 11.44 -2.57 -2.55
N GLU A 70 12.10 -1.64 -1.89
CA GLU A 70 11.90 -0.21 -2.07
C GLU A 70 12.96 0.34 -3.01
N PHE A 71 12.58 1.25 -3.89
CA PHE A 71 13.48 1.82 -4.87
C PHE A 71 13.44 3.34 -4.81
N GLN A 72 14.60 3.95 -4.63
CA GLN A 72 14.76 5.38 -4.86
C GLN A 72 15.09 5.62 -6.32
N ILE A 73 14.25 6.39 -7.02
CA ILE A 73 14.42 6.66 -8.44
C ILE A 73 14.65 8.15 -8.64
N THR A 74 15.80 8.50 -9.23
CA THR A 74 16.02 9.86 -9.74
C THR A 74 15.37 9.98 -11.12
N ILE A 75 14.46 10.92 -11.28
CA ILE A 75 13.73 11.13 -12.54
C ILE A 75 14.46 12.21 -13.34
N PRO A 76 15.18 11.87 -14.43
CA PRO A 76 15.82 12.86 -15.28
C PRO A 76 14.79 13.55 -16.20
N ASP A 77 15.03 14.83 -16.57
CA ASP A 77 14.10 15.63 -17.37
C ASP A 77 13.71 14.95 -18.71
N LYS A 78 14.67 14.31 -19.36
CA LYS A 78 14.40 13.54 -20.60
C LYS A 78 13.42 12.39 -20.41
N MET A 79 13.36 11.82 -19.23
CA MET A 79 12.40 10.76 -18.90
C MET A 79 10.99 11.34 -18.77
N VAL A 80 10.85 12.52 -18.17
CA VAL A 80 9.57 13.24 -18.07
C VAL A 80 9.00 13.53 -19.46
N GLU A 81 9.80 14.14 -20.36
CA GLU A 81 9.39 14.42 -21.73
C GLU A 81 8.97 13.16 -22.52
N ARG A 82 9.65 12.04 -22.26
CA ARG A 82 9.29 10.78 -22.92
C ARG A 82 7.97 10.22 -22.39
N LEU A 83 7.74 10.29 -21.07
CA LEU A 83 6.50 9.83 -20.43
C LEU A 83 5.32 10.69 -20.88
N ASP A 84 5.48 12.01 -20.97
CA ASP A 84 4.45 12.93 -21.46
C ASP A 84 4.04 12.58 -22.91
N ARG A 85 5.01 12.33 -23.79
CA ARG A 85 4.70 11.89 -25.15
C ARG A 85 3.95 10.56 -25.22
N ILE A 86 4.33 9.60 -24.37
CA ILE A 86 3.64 8.30 -24.29
C ILE A 86 2.21 8.50 -23.77
N ALA A 87 2.03 9.30 -22.73
CA ALA A 87 0.73 9.63 -22.18
C ALA A 87 -0.18 10.30 -23.22
N ASP A 88 0.33 11.30 -23.94
CA ASP A 88 -0.41 11.98 -25.02
C ASP A 88 -0.83 11.02 -26.15
N MET A 89 0.07 10.12 -26.53
CA MET A 89 -0.25 9.09 -27.52
C MET A 89 -1.34 8.14 -27.04
N ALA A 90 -1.28 7.70 -25.77
CA ALA A 90 -2.27 6.83 -25.19
C ALA A 90 -3.64 7.51 -25.09
N ILE A 91 -3.68 8.76 -24.62
CA ILE A 91 -4.90 9.58 -24.55
C ILE A 91 -5.55 9.70 -25.93
N LYS A 92 -4.76 10.07 -26.95
CA LYS A 92 -5.27 10.23 -28.33
C LYS A 92 -5.74 8.90 -28.93
N ARG A 93 -5.02 7.81 -28.68
CA ARG A 93 -5.32 6.50 -29.27
C ARG A 93 -6.55 5.84 -28.69
N TYR A 94 -6.73 5.96 -27.37
CA TYR A 94 -7.77 5.24 -26.63
C TYR A 94 -8.94 6.14 -26.22
N GLY A 95 -8.85 7.46 -26.46
CA GLY A 95 -9.91 8.40 -26.12
C GLY A 95 -10.00 8.72 -24.63
N TYR A 96 -8.98 8.38 -23.84
CA TYR A 96 -8.98 8.61 -22.41
C TYR A 96 -9.10 10.09 -22.06
N LYS A 97 -9.76 10.36 -20.94
CA LYS A 97 -9.86 11.69 -20.35
C LYS A 97 -9.17 11.69 -19.00
N VAL A 98 -8.31 12.68 -18.77
CA VAL A 98 -7.65 12.88 -17.48
C VAL A 98 -8.40 13.97 -16.73
N LEU A 99 -9.07 13.58 -15.65
CA LEU A 99 -9.75 14.50 -14.76
C LEU A 99 -8.76 14.99 -13.70
N ARG A 100 -8.66 16.30 -13.54
CA ARG A 100 -7.93 16.97 -12.47
C ARG A 100 -8.92 17.78 -11.64
N PHE A 101 -8.66 17.92 -10.37
CA PHE A 101 -9.60 18.51 -9.43
C PHE A 101 -9.00 19.72 -8.75
N ASN A 102 -9.81 20.74 -8.55
CA ASN A 102 -9.42 21.94 -7.81
C ASN A 102 -9.91 21.91 -6.35
N LYS A 103 -10.90 21.08 -6.07
CA LYS A 103 -11.51 20.94 -4.73
C LYS A 103 -11.70 19.48 -4.39
N ILE A 104 -11.49 19.15 -3.13
CA ILE A 104 -11.67 17.78 -2.63
C ILE A 104 -13.12 17.26 -2.85
N SER A 105 -14.12 18.15 -2.83
CA SER A 105 -15.52 17.80 -3.08
C SER A 105 -15.78 17.26 -4.49
N GLU A 106 -14.96 17.64 -5.48
CA GLU A 106 -15.07 17.19 -6.86
C GLU A 106 -14.59 15.74 -7.03
N ILE A 107 -13.71 15.28 -6.13
CA ILE A 107 -13.19 13.90 -6.12
C ILE A 107 -14.24 12.92 -5.58
N LYS A 108 -15.17 13.38 -4.74
CA LYS A 108 -16.13 12.54 -4.03
C LYS A 108 -16.81 11.46 -4.89
N PRO A 109 -17.37 11.76 -6.08
CA PRO A 109 -18.02 10.75 -6.92
C PRO A 109 -17.07 9.68 -7.47
N HIS A 110 -15.76 9.96 -7.47
CA HIS A 110 -14.74 9.06 -8.03
C HIS A 110 -14.07 8.19 -6.98
N ILE A 111 -14.20 8.48 -5.68
CA ILE A 111 -13.48 7.77 -4.61
C ILE A 111 -13.90 6.30 -4.54
N ILE A 112 -15.19 6.02 -4.43
CA ILE A 112 -15.67 4.63 -4.29
C ILE A 112 -15.33 3.79 -5.53
N PRO A 113 -15.59 4.25 -6.78
CA PRO A 113 -15.14 3.53 -7.97
C PRO A 113 -13.62 3.27 -8.00
N ALA A 114 -12.80 4.25 -7.62
CA ALA A 114 -11.34 4.08 -7.55
C ALA A 114 -10.93 3.03 -6.52
N LEU A 115 -11.53 3.03 -5.33
CA LEU A 115 -11.28 2.04 -4.29
C LEU A 115 -11.76 0.63 -4.69
N GLN A 116 -12.82 0.52 -5.47
CA GLN A 116 -13.27 -0.77 -6.04
C GLN A 116 -12.27 -1.31 -7.07
N ILE A 117 -11.76 -0.44 -7.95
CA ILE A 117 -10.68 -0.81 -8.88
C ILE A 117 -9.44 -1.27 -8.12
N MET A 118 -9.09 -0.59 -7.02
CA MET A 118 -7.98 -0.99 -6.16
C MET A 118 -8.20 -2.39 -5.57
N ASN A 119 -9.39 -2.69 -5.04
CA ASN A 119 -9.74 -4.02 -4.57
C ASN A 119 -9.50 -5.10 -5.65
N GLU A 120 -10.00 -4.86 -6.87
CA GLU A 120 -9.89 -5.81 -7.98
C GLU A 120 -8.44 -5.97 -8.46
N ALA A 121 -7.73 -4.84 -8.62
CA ALA A 121 -6.35 -4.84 -9.14
C ALA A 121 -5.36 -5.52 -8.18
N PHE A 122 -5.58 -5.38 -6.87
CA PHE A 122 -4.64 -5.83 -5.85
C PHE A 122 -5.03 -7.17 -5.19
N GLU A 123 -6.18 -7.74 -5.54
CA GLU A 123 -6.71 -8.98 -4.94
C GLU A 123 -5.67 -10.09 -4.80
N LYS A 124 -4.75 -10.22 -5.76
CA LYS A 124 -3.77 -11.30 -5.81
C LYS A 124 -2.43 -10.96 -5.16
N LEU A 125 -2.26 -9.74 -4.67
CA LEU A 125 -1.02 -9.33 -4.02
C LEU A 125 -0.95 -9.88 -2.59
N PHE A 126 0.27 -10.20 -2.15
CA PHE A 126 0.49 -10.70 -0.80
C PHE A 126 0.13 -9.63 0.24
N GLY A 127 -0.61 -10.02 1.28
CA GLY A 127 -1.00 -9.12 2.38
C GLY A 127 -2.21 -8.25 2.09
N VAL A 128 -2.73 -8.23 0.86
CA VAL A 128 -3.94 -7.48 0.52
C VAL A 128 -5.17 -8.17 1.06
N VAL A 129 -6.04 -7.41 1.66
CA VAL A 129 -7.35 -7.84 2.13
C VAL A 129 -8.43 -7.07 1.38
N TRP A 130 -9.38 -7.80 0.80
CA TRP A 130 -10.52 -7.19 0.13
C TRP A 130 -11.33 -6.34 1.11
N LEU A 131 -11.42 -5.06 0.82
CA LEU A 131 -12.18 -4.14 1.66
C LEU A 131 -13.68 -4.28 1.41
N SER A 132 -14.44 -4.49 2.47
CA SER A 132 -15.89 -4.50 2.44
C SER A 132 -16.48 -3.11 2.11
N GLU A 133 -17.73 -3.04 1.68
CA GLU A 133 -18.39 -1.76 1.39
C GLU A 133 -18.32 -0.76 2.55
N LYS A 134 -18.47 -1.24 3.78
CA LYS A 134 -18.32 -0.39 4.97
C LYS A 134 -16.92 0.20 5.10
N GLN A 135 -15.90 -0.61 4.88
CA GLN A 135 -14.50 -0.16 4.95
C GLN A 135 -14.17 0.81 3.82
N LEU A 136 -14.69 0.57 2.60
CA LEU A 136 -14.57 1.52 1.49
C LEU A 136 -15.21 2.87 1.82
N LEU A 137 -16.39 2.87 2.44
CA LEU A 137 -17.07 4.09 2.88
C LEU A 137 -16.29 4.82 3.98
N ASP A 138 -15.71 4.11 4.93
CA ASP A 138 -14.93 4.73 6.01
C ASP A 138 -13.60 5.29 5.47
N LEU A 139 -12.93 4.58 4.57
CA LEU A 139 -11.74 5.07 3.86
C LEU A 139 -12.06 6.29 2.99
N SER A 140 -13.21 6.31 2.31
CA SER A 140 -13.65 7.46 1.52
C SER A 140 -13.83 8.72 2.36
N LYS A 141 -14.35 8.60 3.58
CA LYS A 141 -14.47 9.72 4.52
C LYS A 141 -13.10 10.25 4.94
N LEU A 142 -12.14 9.35 5.20
CA LEU A 142 -10.78 9.73 5.52
C LEU A 142 -10.12 10.47 4.36
N ILE A 143 -10.25 9.97 3.13
CA ILE A 143 -9.74 10.65 1.93
C ILE A 143 -10.35 12.05 1.79
N MET A 144 -11.65 12.19 2.04
CA MET A 144 -12.33 13.50 1.99
C MET A 144 -11.85 14.46 3.09
N LEU A 145 -11.37 13.93 4.22
CA LEU A 145 -10.90 14.75 5.34
C LEU A 145 -9.47 15.26 5.14
N VAL A 146 -8.57 14.38 4.66
CA VAL A 146 -7.12 14.67 4.61
C VAL A 146 -6.56 14.79 3.19
N GLY A 147 -7.34 14.43 2.18
CA GLY A 147 -6.89 14.41 0.78
C GLY A 147 -6.59 15.81 0.25
N ASN A 148 -5.56 15.88 -0.58
CA ASN A 148 -5.24 17.09 -1.33
C ASN A 148 -5.53 16.84 -2.82
N PRO A 149 -6.43 17.62 -3.46
CA PRO A 149 -6.80 17.42 -4.86
C PRO A 149 -5.64 17.55 -5.84
N ASP A 150 -4.59 18.32 -5.50
CA ASP A 150 -3.42 18.50 -6.36
C ASP A 150 -2.67 17.18 -6.64
N TYR A 151 -2.81 16.20 -5.75
CA TYR A 151 -2.18 14.88 -5.88
C TYR A 151 -3.11 13.80 -6.45
N VAL A 152 -4.33 14.17 -6.86
CA VAL A 152 -5.32 13.21 -7.35
C VAL A 152 -5.63 13.48 -8.82
N SER A 153 -5.48 12.45 -9.63
CA SER A 153 -5.94 12.44 -11.02
C SER A 153 -6.73 11.16 -11.28
N VAL A 154 -7.80 11.27 -12.04
CA VAL A 154 -8.62 10.12 -12.45
C VAL A 154 -8.61 10.03 -13.95
N VAL A 155 -8.35 8.85 -14.49
CA VAL A 155 -8.42 8.56 -15.92
C VAL A 155 -9.71 7.82 -16.19
N THR A 156 -10.47 8.30 -17.16
CA THR A 156 -11.71 7.67 -17.64
C THR A 156 -11.67 7.44 -19.14
N ASP A 157 -12.41 6.48 -19.61
CA ASP A 157 -12.73 6.24 -21.01
C ASP A 157 -13.91 7.07 -21.51
#